data_820ca75f3122579c5c9273f249ea846a
#
_entry.id   820ca75f3122579c5c9273f249ea846a
#
_cell.length_a   1.000
_cell.length_b   1.000
_cell.length_c   1.000
_cell.angle_alpha   90.00
_cell.angle_beta   90.00
_cell.angle_gamma   90.00
#
_symmetry.space_group_name_H-M   'P 1'
#
loop_
_entity.id
_entity.type
_entity.pdbx_description
1 polymer ?
#
loop_
_entity_poly.entity_id
_entity_poly.type
_entity_poly.pdbx_seq_one_letter_code
_entity_poly.pdbx_strand_id
1 'polypeptide(L)'
;MPKRTDIHKVLVIGSGPIVIGQAAEFDYSGTQACLSLKEEGYEVVLINSNPATIMTDTQIADKVYMEPLNLEYVARIIRHERPDAILPSLGGQTGLNLCVQLAKKGVLKECDVEILGTRFEAIERAEDRELFKELCEKLGEPVLPSDICDNLEDGLKIASEIGYPVVLRPAF
;
A
#
# COMPACT_ATOMS: atom_id res chain seq x y z
N MET A 1 -8.58 -12.90 17.70
CA MET A 1 -7.49 -13.87 17.49
C MET A 1 -6.45 -13.67 18.59
N PRO A 2 -5.71 -14.68 19.02
CA PRO A 2 -4.65 -14.46 20.00
C PRO A 2 -3.55 -13.58 19.39
N LYS A 3 -2.88 -12.79 20.26
CA LYS A 3 -1.73 -11.99 19.90
C LYS A 3 -0.63 -12.86 19.24
N ARG A 4 -0.01 -12.39 18.19
CA ARG A 4 1.18 -13.01 17.61
C ARG A 4 2.40 -12.73 18.49
N THR A 5 3.05 -13.79 18.92
CA THR A 5 4.22 -13.72 19.83
C THR A 5 5.56 -13.75 19.08
N ASP A 6 5.52 -13.98 17.79
CA ASP A 6 6.66 -14.01 16.87
C ASP A 6 6.98 -12.63 16.27
N ILE A 7 6.12 -11.64 16.47
CA ILE A 7 6.30 -10.23 16.08
C ILE A 7 6.49 -9.38 17.33
N HIS A 8 7.47 -8.50 17.33
CA HIS A 8 7.77 -7.58 18.43
C HIS A 8 7.77 -6.12 17.99
N LYS A 9 8.26 -5.85 16.77
CA LYS A 9 8.37 -4.50 16.21
C LYS A 9 7.63 -4.39 14.88
N VAL A 10 6.77 -3.37 14.76
CA VAL A 10 5.97 -3.12 13.56
C VAL A 10 6.27 -1.73 13.00
N LEU A 11 6.59 -1.65 11.71
CA LEU A 11 6.70 -0.38 10.98
C LEU A 11 5.34 -0.03 10.34
N VAL A 12 4.78 1.11 10.72
CA VAL A 12 3.56 1.67 10.12
C VAL A 12 3.94 2.74 9.10
N ILE A 13 3.41 2.63 7.88
CA ILE A 13 3.59 3.66 6.84
C ILE A 13 2.39 4.59 6.88
N GLY A 14 2.63 5.88 7.08
CA GLY A 14 1.63 6.93 6.98
C GLY A 14 1.28 7.30 5.55
N SER A 15 0.27 8.15 5.39
CA SER A 15 -0.28 8.57 4.09
C SER A 15 0.48 9.73 3.42
N GLY A 16 1.41 10.36 4.14
CA GLY A 16 2.04 11.60 3.67
C GLY A 16 1.13 12.83 3.84
N PRO A 17 1.32 13.86 3.03
CA PRO A 17 0.48 15.05 3.06
C PRO A 17 -0.97 14.71 2.74
N ILE A 18 -1.91 15.36 3.46
CA ILE A 18 -3.34 15.24 3.16
C ILE A 18 -3.60 15.94 1.84
N VAL A 19 -4.05 15.19 0.84
CA VAL A 19 -4.48 15.71 -0.46
C VAL A 19 -6.01 15.85 -0.44
N ILE A 20 -6.52 17.00 -0.89
CA ILE A 20 -7.97 17.23 -0.98
C ILE A 20 -8.57 16.13 -1.88
N GLY A 21 -9.61 15.45 -1.36
CA GLY A 21 -10.25 14.32 -2.04
C GLY A 21 -9.61 12.95 -1.78
N GLN A 22 -8.44 12.90 -1.14
CA GLN A 22 -7.88 11.71 -0.54
C GLN A 22 -7.97 11.86 0.98
N ALA A 23 -8.67 11.05 1.51
CA ALA A 23 -9.08 10.76 2.84
C ALA A 23 -8.22 11.29 4.00
N ALA A 24 -8.71 12.32 4.69
CA ALA A 24 -8.29 12.66 6.04
C ALA A 24 -8.47 11.48 7.03
N GLU A 25 -9.25 10.50 6.68
CA GLU A 25 -9.45 9.25 7.43
C GLU A 25 -8.17 8.46 7.64
N PHE A 26 -7.17 8.56 6.75
CA PHE A 26 -5.90 7.86 6.91
C PHE A 26 -5.09 8.37 8.11
N ASP A 27 -5.20 9.64 8.47
CA ASP A 27 -4.59 10.18 9.68
C ASP A 27 -5.17 9.51 10.93
N TYR A 28 -6.49 9.42 10.98
CA TYR A 28 -7.17 8.78 12.11
C TYR A 28 -6.90 7.29 12.16
N SER A 29 -7.04 6.57 11.05
CA SER A 29 -6.85 5.12 11.01
C SER A 29 -5.42 4.72 11.31
N GLY A 30 -4.43 5.47 10.82
CA GLY A 30 -3.03 5.26 11.14
C GLY A 30 -2.71 5.51 12.61
N THR A 31 -3.27 6.56 13.20
CA THR A 31 -3.16 6.83 14.62
C THR A 31 -3.75 5.70 15.46
N GLN A 32 -4.97 5.25 15.13
CA GLN A 32 -5.63 4.15 15.83
C GLN A 32 -4.86 2.84 15.72
N ALA A 33 -4.26 2.57 14.57
CA ALA A 33 -3.40 1.40 14.40
C ALA A 33 -2.17 1.43 15.30
N CYS A 34 -1.48 2.58 15.37
CA CYS A 34 -0.33 2.73 16.27
C CYS A 34 -0.73 2.50 17.73
N LEU A 35 -1.84 3.11 18.17
CA LEU A 35 -2.36 2.93 19.53
C LEU A 35 -2.73 1.47 19.82
N SER A 36 -3.48 0.82 18.91
CA SER A 36 -3.87 -0.59 19.08
C SER A 36 -2.67 -1.53 19.11
N LEU A 37 -1.66 -1.30 18.27
CA LEU A 37 -0.42 -2.08 18.29
C LEU A 37 0.33 -1.90 19.62
N LYS A 38 0.39 -0.68 20.17
CA LYS A 38 0.99 -0.42 21.48
C LYS A 38 0.22 -1.06 22.62
N GLU A 39 -1.11 -1.02 22.59
CA GLU A 39 -1.97 -1.69 23.58
C GLU A 39 -1.73 -3.21 23.58
N GLU A 40 -1.50 -3.79 22.40
CA GLU A 40 -1.11 -5.20 22.28
C GLU A 40 0.35 -5.46 22.66
N GLY A 41 1.14 -4.41 22.97
CA GLY A 41 2.51 -4.49 23.46
C GLY A 41 3.54 -4.75 22.36
N TYR A 42 3.30 -4.26 21.14
CA TYR A 42 4.31 -4.18 20.07
C TYR A 42 5.11 -2.86 20.16
N GLU A 43 6.38 -2.90 19.80
CA GLU A 43 7.15 -1.68 19.52
C GLU A 43 6.69 -1.11 18.17
N VAL A 44 6.26 0.15 18.15
CA VAL A 44 5.70 0.79 16.94
C VAL A 44 6.67 1.84 16.41
N VAL A 45 7.10 1.64 15.18
CA VAL A 45 7.86 2.62 14.41
C VAL A 45 6.93 3.20 13.35
N LEU A 46 6.80 4.53 13.31
CA LEU A 46 5.99 5.22 12.32
C LEU A 46 6.87 6.01 11.36
N ILE A 47 6.58 5.94 10.08
CA ILE A 47 7.11 6.87 9.09
C ILE A 47 5.99 7.66 8.43
N ASN A 48 6.12 9.00 8.44
CA ASN A 48 5.22 9.91 7.74
C ASN A 48 5.96 11.19 7.36
N SER A 49 5.66 11.75 6.20
CA SER A 49 6.27 13.00 5.72
C SER A 49 5.50 14.25 6.14
N ASN A 50 4.34 14.12 6.77
CA ASN A 50 3.50 15.24 7.18
C ASN A 50 3.74 15.58 8.67
N PRO A 51 4.33 16.74 8.99
CA PRO A 51 4.53 17.14 10.38
C PRO A 51 3.27 17.70 11.04
N ALA A 52 2.22 17.97 10.28
CA ALA A 52 0.98 18.62 10.76
C ALA A 52 -0.15 17.60 11.04
N THR A 53 0.18 16.34 11.22
CA THR A 53 -0.78 15.28 11.56
C THR A 53 -0.65 14.85 13.00
N ILE A 54 -1.75 14.43 13.62
CA ILE A 54 -1.74 13.82 14.97
C ILE A 54 -0.93 12.52 15.00
N MET A 55 -0.84 11.82 13.87
CA MET A 55 -0.09 10.56 13.74
C MET A 55 1.39 10.72 14.07
N THR A 56 1.99 11.88 13.79
CA THR A 56 3.41 12.16 14.07
C THR A 56 3.67 12.70 15.48
N ASP A 57 2.65 12.76 16.34
CA ASP A 57 2.86 13.04 17.77
C ASP A 57 3.72 11.92 18.40
N THR A 58 4.73 12.33 19.15
CA THR A 58 5.69 11.42 19.78
C THR A 58 5.08 10.50 20.85
N GLN A 59 3.83 10.73 21.25
CA GLN A 59 3.09 9.85 22.17
C GLN A 59 2.39 8.70 21.44
N ILE A 60 2.17 8.82 20.12
CA ILE A 60 1.41 7.85 19.31
C ILE A 60 2.25 6.61 19.00
N ALA A 61 3.49 6.77 18.57
CA ALA A 61 4.40 5.67 18.27
C ALA A 61 5.65 5.75 19.18
N ASP A 62 6.37 4.64 19.31
CA ASP A 62 7.62 4.61 20.10
C ASP A 62 8.75 5.33 19.39
N LYS A 63 8.73 5.31 18.04
CA LYS A 63 9.61 6.10 17.19
C LYS A 63 8.84 6.67 16.00
N VAL A 64 9.12 7.94 15.69
CA VAL A 64 8.51 8.67 14.59
C VAL A 64 9.60 9.18 13.66
N TYR A 65 9.53 8.76 12.38
CA TYR A 65 10.38 9.26 11.31
C TYR A 65 9.59 10.24 10.44
N MET A 66 9.95 11.51 10.51
CA MET A 66 9.41 12.55 9.61
C MET A 66 10.31 12.66 8.37
N GLU A 67 10.20 11.69 7.50
CA GLU A 67 11.03 11.54 6.30
C GLU A 67 10.18 11.40 5.04
N PRO A 68 10.74 11.68 3.86
CA PRO A 68 10.03 11.49 2.61
C PRO A 68 9.55 10.05 2.42
N LEU A 69 8.27 9.90 2.05
CA LEU A 69 7.66 8.60 1.76
C LEU A 69 8.04 8.13 0.35
N ASN A 70 9.29 7.74 0.19
CA ASN A 70 9.82 7.14 -1.03
C ASN A 70 10.64 5.89 -0.72
N LEU A 71 10.91 5.11 -1.77
CA LEU A 71 11.58 3.81 -1.64
C LEU A 71 12.93 3.91 -0.91
N GLU A 72 13.72 4.93 -1.20
CA GLU A 72 15.08 5.05 -0.64
C GLU A 72 15.06 5.26 0.87
N TYR A 73 14.27 6.24 1.34
CA TYR A 73 14.20 6.56 2.78
C TYR A 73 13.54 5.43 3.56
N VAL A 74 12.43 4.89 3.06
CA VAL A 74 11.75 3.78 3.75
C VAL A 74 12.63 2.54 3.81
N ALA A 75 13.36 2.20 2.74
CA ALA A 75 14.30 1.09 2.76
C ALA A 75 15.46 1.30 3.74
N ARG A 76 15.97 2.54 3.88
CA ARG A 76 16.99 2.87 4.90
C ARG A 76 16.47 2.67 6.31
N ILE A 77 15.24 3.13 6.58
CA ILE A 77 14.60 2.98 7.90
C ILE A 77 14.37 1.50 8.21
N ILE A 78 13.87 0.71 7.26
CA ILE A 78 13.70 -0.74 7.45
C ILE A 78 15.04 -1.42 7.79
N ARG A 79 16.12 -1.10 7.08
CA ARG A 79 17.45 -1.66 7.35
C ARG A 79 18.00 -1.23 8.71
N HIS A 80 17.68 -0.02 9.15
CA HIS A 80 18.12 0.52 10.44
C HIS A 80 17.32 -0.04 11.61
N GLU A 81 16.00 -0.01 11.52
CA GLU A 81 15.09 -0.42 12.59
C GLU A 81 14.89 -1.93 12.68
N ARG A 82 15.07 -2.65 11.57
CA ARG A 82 14.85 -4.10 11.49
C ARG A 82 13.50 -4.51 12.09
N PRO A 83 12.38 -3.94 11.63
CA PRO A 83 11.08 -4.36 12.13
C PRO A 83 10.79 -5.80 11.69
N ASP A 84 10.05 -6.54 12.51
CA ASP A 84 9.59 -7.88 12.16
C ASP A 84 8.49 -7.83 11.08
N ALA A 85 7.72 -6.74 11.08
CA ALA A 85 6.62 -6.58 10.15
C ALA A 85 6.39 -5.12 9.74
N ILE A 86 5.72 -4.95 8.58
CA ILE A 86 5.30 -3.68 8.01
C ILE A 86 3.79 -3.65 7.84
N LEU A 87 3.15 -2.53 8.20
CA LEU A 87 1.72 -2.28 8.02
C LEU A 87 1.50 -1.12 7.03
N PRO A 88 1.33 -1.41 5.72
CA PRO A 88 1.27 -0.39 4.68
C PRO A 88 -0.14 0.13 4.40
N SER A 89 -1.18 -0.65 4.69
CA SER A 89 -2.55 -0.40 4.23
C SER A 89 -3.19 0.89 4.80
N LEU A 90 -2.68 1.37 5.93
CA LEU A 90 -3.17 2.59 6.59
C LEU A 90 -2.56 3.87 6.03
N GLY A 91 -1.57 3.76 5.17
CA GLY A 91 -0.99 4.87 4.41
C GLY A 91 -1.69 5.16 3.08
N GLY A 92 -2.86 4.55 2.84
CA GLY A 92 -3.57 4.68 1.57
C GLY A 92 -2.72 4.20 0.38
N GLN A 93 -2.99 4.76 -0.80
CA GLN A 93 -2.29 4.40 -2.02
C GLN A 93 -0.76 4.60 -1.93
N THR A 94 -0.32 5.63 -1.22
CA THR A 94 1.11 5.89 -0.99
C THR A 94 1.77 4.72 -0.25
N GLY A 95 1.16 4.25 0.84
CA GLY A 95 1.67 3.11 1.61
C GLY A 95 1.66 1.80 0.81
N LEU A 96 0.59 1.54 0.07
CA LEU A 96 0.47 0.34 -0.76
C LEU A 96 1.50 0.33 -1.89
N ASN A 97 1.65 1.44 -2.62
CA ASN A 97 2.64 1.56 -3.69
C ASN A 97 4.08 1.38 -3.18
N LEU A 98 4.40 1.96 -2.01
CA LEU A 98 5.70 1.77 -1.37
C LEU A 98 5.93 0.31 -0.97
N CYS A 99 4.93 -0.35 -0.43
CA CYS A 99 5.01 -1.76 -0.08
C CYS A 99 5.33 -2.63 -1.30
N VAL A 100 4.63 -2.39 -2.43
CA VAL A 100 4.90 -3.08 -3.70
C VAL A 100 6.32 -2.83 -4.19
N GLN A 101 6.80 -1.57 -4.14
CA GLN A 101 8.16 -1.23 -4.55
C GLN A 101 9.22 -1.90 -3.66
N LEU A 102 9.03 -1.90 -2.33
CA LEU A 102 9.93 -2.54 -1.36
C LEU A 102 10.01 -4.05 -1.57
N ALA A 103 8.87 -4.69 -1.83
CA ALA A 103 8.80 -6.12 -2.12
C ALA A 103 9.52 -6.46 -3.44
N LYS A 104 9.21 -5.74 -4.53
CA LYS A 104 9.84 -5.94 -5.85
C LYS A 104 11.36 -5.68 -5.83
N LYS A 105 11.84 -4.75 -5.01
CA LYS A 105 13.27 -4.48 -4.81
C LYS A 105 13.94 -5.46 -3.84
N GLY A 106 13.19 -6.38 -3.25
CA GLY A 106 13.72 -7.40 -2.35
C GLY A 106 14.08 -6.91 -0.95
N VAL A 107 13.79 -5.65 -0.60
CA VAL A 107 14.14 -5.06 0.70
C VAL A 107 13.46 -5.80 1.85
N LEU A 108 12.17 -6.15 1.69
CA LEU A 108 11.44 -6.89 2.71
C LEU A 108 12.04 -8.27 2.94
N LYS A 109 12.42 -8.96 1.87
CA LYS A 109 13.10 -10.27 1.95
C LYS A 109 14.50 -10.17 2.54
N GLU A 110 15.27 -9.14 2.17
CA GLU A 110 16.62 -8.87 2.70
C GLU A 110 16.59 -8.69 4.23
N CYS A 111 15.54 -8.04 4.74
CA CYS A 111 15.42 -7.71 6.15
C CYS A 111 14.52 -8.68 6.94
N ASP A 112 13.96 -9.70 6.29
CA ASP A 112 13.01 -10.67 6.88
C ASP A 112 11.76 -9.97 7.48
N VAL A 113 11.17 -9.04 6.71
CA VAL A 113 10.02 -8.25 7.13
C VAL A 113 8.74 -8.80 6.53
N GLU A 114 7.79 -9.17 7.39
CA GLU A 114 6.46 -9.64 6.98
C GLU A 114 5.51 -8.47 6.66
N ILE A 115 4.66 -8.63 5.65
CA ILE A 115 3.58 -7.68 5.37
C ILE A 115 2.34 -8.09 6.17
N LEU A 116 1.90 -7.20 7.07
CA LEU A 116 0.67 -7.41 7.84
C LEU A 116 -0.56 -6.92 7.07
N GLY A 117 -1.67 -7.61 7.28
CA GLY A 117 -2.93 -7.31 6.60
C GLY A 117 -3.02 -8.02 5.25
N THR A 118 -3.05 -7.26 4.17
CA THR A 118 -3.19 -7.80 2.81
C THR A 118 -1.84 -8.27 2.26
N ARG A 119 -1.78 -9.50 1.76
CA ARG A 119 -0.56 -10.06 1.17
C ARG A 119 -0.18 -9.33 -0.12
N PHE A 120 1.13 -9.32 -0.42
CA PHE A 120 1.68 -8.66 -1.61
C PHE A 120 0.95 -9.06 -2.90
N GLU A 121 0.74 -10.36 -3.12
CA GLU A 121 0.08 -10.85 -4.34
C GLU A 121 -1.38 -10.40 -4.47
N ALA A 122 -2.06 -10.20 -3.33
CA ALA A 122 -3.43 -9.70 -3.32
C ALA A 122 -3.47 -8.18 -3.61
N ILE A 123 -2.50 -7.42 -3.08
CA ILE A 123 -2.35 -5.99 -3.40
C ILE A 123 -2.08 -5.84 -4.90
N GLU A 124 -1.12 -6.58 -5.45
CA GLU A 124 -0.76 -6.50 -6.87
C GLU A 124 -1.96 -6.82 -7.78
N ARG A 125 -2.69 -7.90 -7.49
CA ARG A 125 -3.91 -8.25 -8.24
C ARG A 125 -5.03 -7.22 -8.12
N ALA A 126 -5.16 -6.55 -6.99
CA ALA A 126 -6.20 -5.54 -6.80
C ALA A 126 -5.87 -4.22 -7.51
N GLU A 127 -4.59 -3.86 -7.58
CA GLU A 127 -4.12 -2.61 -8.19
C GLU A 127 -3.95 -2.71 -9.72
N ASP A 128 -3.53 -3.87 -10.21
CA ASP A 128 -3.36 -4.12 -11.65
C ASP A 128 -4.68 -4.56 -12.29
N ARG A 129 -5.12 -3.81 -13.30
CA ARG A 129 -6.42 -4.03 -13.95
C ARG A 129 -6.46 -5.33 -14.74
N GLU A 130 -5.36 -5.71 -15.37
CA GLU A 130 -5.25 -6.92 -16.15
C GLU A 130 -5.31 -8.14 -15.22
N LEU A 131 -4.50 -8.15 -14.17
CA LEU A 131 -4.49 -9.20 -13.16
C LEU A 131 -5.84 -9.31 -12.44
N PHE A 132 -6.53 -8.18 -12.20
CA PHE A 132 -7.86 -8.19 -11.60
C PHE A 132 -8.92 -8.78 -12.55
N LYS A 133 -8.86 -8.43 -13.84
CA LYS A 133 -9.73 -9.00 -14.88
C LYS A 133 -9.54 -10.51 -14.98
N GLU A 134 -8.29 -10.98 -15.10
CA GLU A 134 -7.96 -12.42 -15.12
C GLU A 134 -8.48 -13.14 -13.87
N LEU A 135 -8.38 -12.52 -12.70
CA LEU A 135 -8.92 -13.08 -11.46
C LEU A 135 -10.44 -13.24 -11.53
N CYS A 136 -11.16 -12.22 -11.99
CA CYS A 136 -12.62 -12.27 -12.16
C CYS A 136 -13.03 -13.37 -13.14
N GLU A 137 -12.37 -13.46 -14.29
CA GLU A 137 -12.62 -14.50 -15.29
C GLU A 137 -12.38 -15.91 -14.73
N LYS A 138 -11.29 -16.07 -13.98
CA LYS A 138 -10.97 -17.35 -13.30
C LYS A 138 -12.02 -17.76 -12.26
N LEU A 139 -12.63 -16.78 -11.60
CA LEU A 139 -13.70 -17.02 -10.63
C LEU A 139 -15.07 -17.18 -11.27
N GLY A 140 -15.20 -16.96 -12.57
CA GLY A 140 -16.47 -17.00 -13.30
C GLY A 140 -17.34 -15.77 -13.07
N GLU A 141 -16.76 -14.67 -12.58
CA GLU A 141 -17.45 -13.40 -12.40
C GLU A 141 -17.56 -12.65 -13.72
N PRO A 142 -18.68 -11.96 -13.99
CA PRO A 142 -18.88 -11.25 -15.23
C PRO A 142 -17.96 -10.04 -15.34
N VAL A 143 -17.21 -9.93 -16.42
CA VAL A 143 -16.38 -8.77 -16.76
C VAL A 143 -16.86 -8.12 -18.05
N LEU A 144 -16.75 -6.80 -18.13
CA LEU A 144 -17.03 -6.09 -19.37
C LEU A 144 -15.98 -6.43 -20.44
N PRO A 145 -16.39 -6.58 -21.72
CA PRO A 145 -15.43 -6.67 -22.80
C PRO A 145 -14.45 -5.50 -22.77
N SER A 146 -13.18 -5.79 -22.65
CA SER A 146 -12.13 -4.76 -22.50
C SER A 146 -10.79 -5.34 -22.93
N ASP A 147 -9.91 -4.46 -23.41
CA ASP A 147 -8.54 -4.82 -23.72
C ASP A 147 -7.62 -3.62 -23.51
N ILE A 148 -6.31 -3.85 -23.54
CA ILE A 148 -5.27 -2.84 -23.34
C ILE A 148 -4.61 -2.52 -24.66
N CYS A 149 -4.32 -1.24 -24.91
CA CYS A 149 -3.58 -0.80 -26.08
C CYS A 149 -2.59 0.29 -25.72
N ASP A 150 -1.43 0.26 -26.35
CA ASP A 150 -0.36 1.25 -26.18
C ASP A 150 -0.26 2.22 -27.38
N ASN A 151 -1.02 1.97 -28.42
CA ASN A 151 -1.03 2.80 -29.64
C ASN A 151 -2.43 2.94 -30.24
N LEU A 152 -2.58 3.90 -31.15
CA LEU A 152 -3.86 4.25 -31.76
C LEU A 152 -4.42 3.13 -32.65
N GLU A 153 -3.56 2.44 -33.38
CA GLU A 153 -3.98 1.43 -34.35
C GLU A 153 -4.63 0.23 -33.64
N ASP A 154 -3.98 -0.29 -32.61
CA ASP A 154 -4.53 -1.37 -31.77
C ASP A 154 -5.79 -0.91 -31.03
N GLY A 155 -5.81 0.34 -30.54
CA GLY A 155 -6.98 0.91 -29.88
C GLY A 155 -8.22 0.97 -30.79
N LEU A 156 -8.05 1.35 -32.06
CA LEU A 156 -9.13 1.37 -33.04
C LEU A 156 -9.61 -0.06 -33.39
N LYS A 157 -8.71 -1.01 -33.49
CA LYS A 157 -9.03 -2.41 -33.71
C LYS A 157 -9.86 -2.98 -32.57
N ILE A 158 -9.40 -2.83 -31.34
CA ILE A 158 -10.10 -3.27 -30.12
C ILE A 158 -11.48 -2.61 -30.01
N ALA A 159 -11.56 -1.29 -30.23
CA ALA A 159 -12.84 -0.58 -30.21
C ALA A 159 -13.83 -1.10 -31.26
N SER A 160 -13.32 -1.49 -32.43
CA SER A 160 -14.14 -2.09 -33.48
C SER A 160 -14.63 -3.50 -33.11
N GLU A 161 -13.81 -4.28 -32.44
CA GLU A 161 -14.16 -5.63 -31.95
C GLU A 161 -15.19 -5.60 -30.81
N ILE A 162 -15.02 -4.66 -29.86
CA ILE A 162 -15.93 -4.47 -28.72
C ILE A 162 -17.28 -3.88 -29.18
N GLY A 163 -17.24 -2.96 -30.15
CA GLY A 163 -18.40 -2.19 -30.62
C GLY A 163 -18.57 -0.86 -29.88
N TYR A 164 -19.06 0.15 -30.61
CA TYR A 164 -19.30 1.49 -30.05
C TYR A 164 -20.64 1.61 -29.34
N PRO A 165 -20.77 2.43 -28.29
CA PRO A 165 -19.73 3.32 -27.71
C PRO A 165 -18.74 2.57 -26.81
N VAL A 166 -17.47 3.00 -26.80
CA VAL A 166 -16.42 2.49 -25.92
C VAL A 166 -15.97 3.56 -24.92
N VAL A 167 -15.51 3.12 -23.76
CA VAL A 167 -14.88 3.99 -22.77
C VAL A 167 -13.36 3.84 -22.85
N LEU A 168 -12.67 4.93 -23.10
CA LEU A 168 -11.22 5.00 -23.03
C LEU A 168 -10.80 5.47 -21.64
N ARG A 169 -10.03 4.64 -20.96
CA ARG A 169 -9.54 4.97 -19.60
C ARG A 169 -8.01 4.89 -19.56
N PRO A 170 -7.30 6.01 -19.34
CA PRO A 170 -5.86 6.01 -19.15
C PRO A 170 -5.45 5.13 -17.98
N ALA A 171 -4.23 4.58 -18.02
CA ALA A 171 -3.67 3.79 -16.93
C ALA A 171 -3.38 4.66 -15.70
N PHE A 172 -3.10 5.95 -15.93
CA PHE A 172 -2.76 6.94 -14.91
C PHE A 172 -3.54 8.24 -15.11
#